data_68d3e51ce92ecfe1493b6e34e26f81c2
#
_entry.id   68d3e51ce92ecfe1493b6e34e26f81c2
#
_cell.length_a   1.000
_cell.length_b   1.000
_cell.length_c   1.000
_cell.angle_alpha   90.00
_cell.angle_beta   90.00
_cell.angle_gamma   90.00
#
_symmetry.space_group_name_H-M   'P 1'
#
loop_
_entity.id
_entity.type
_entity.pdbx_description
1 polymer ?
#
loop_
_entity_poly.entity_id
_entity_poly.type
_entity_poly.pdbx_seq_one_letter_code
_entity_poly.pdbx_strand_id
1 'polypeptide(L)'
;SAPLRHSNTIFPPRHSSLRQQLHIDSAVSPNDIPEFAFAFDIDGVLLRSSTPLPGASKALAHLQKNSIPFILLTNGGGKLERERVQELSEKLEVPLSEDNFVQSHTPFKDLLYPSGARKGLKDSTILVTGGEGDKCRQIAESYGFKHVVTPADIITAEPDIWPFSQKFSEYYKSTARPLPNPLKIDAIFVFNDPRDWALDIQIIIDLLMSKEGILGTYSVMNGDTTLADNGWQKDGTPKLYFSNPDLLWAAAYPLPRFGQGAFQAALTAVWRQATSQPKLHCVTIGKPYRASYKYAEKVLNKYRTELLSGTSKTEISPLLKVFMIGDNPESDIRGSNAFDSKSKSIWSSILVKTGVYQDGTVPSYKPDVIVDDVLEGVKWALKERRWKGEIE
;
A
#
# COMPACT_ATOMS: atom_id res chain seq x y z
N SER A 1 -20.44 -29.60 51.84
CA SER A 1 -21.21 -29.66 50.57
C SER A 1 -21.87 -28.29 50.31
N ALA A 2 -21.23 -27.51 49.48
CA ALA A 2 -21.81 -26.28 48.90
C ALA A 2 -21.59 -26.29 47.39
N PRO A 3 -22.58 -25.92 46.58
CA PRO A 3 -22.53 -26.10 45.13
C PRO A 3 -21.74 -24.99 44.42
N LEU A 4 -21.01 -25.41 43.41
CA LEU A 4 -20.31 -24.58 42.44
C LEU A 4 -21.30 -23.70 41.67
N ARG A 5 -21.09 -22.40 41.73
CA ARG A 5 -21.80 -21.43 40.87
C ARG A 5 -21.07 -21.34 39.53
N HIS A 6 -21.75 -21.71 38.45
CA HIS A 6 -21.36 -21.41 37.08
C HIS A 6 -21.50 -19.88 36.87
N SER A 7 -20.41 -19.19 36.62
CA SER A 7 -20.42 -17.83 36.12
C SER A 7 -20.62 -17.84 34.59
N ASN A 8 -21.80 -17.47 34.14
CA ASN A 8 -22.07 -17.13 32.74
C ASN A 8 -21.35 -15.83 32.39
N THR A 9 -20.23 -15.94 31.70
CA THR A 9 -19.59 -14.79 31.07
C THR A 9 -20.41 -14.41 29.83
N ILE A 10 -21.25 -13.40 29.98
CA ILE A 10 -21.95 -12.75 28.87
C ILE A 10 -20.91 -11.94 28.10
N PHE A 11 -20.59 -12.35 26.87
CA PHE A 11 -19.85 -11.52 25.94
C PHE A 11 -20.68 -10.28 25.58
N PRO A 12 -20.11 -9.06 25.60
CA PRO A 12 -20.83 -7.91 25.14
C PRO A 12 -21.13 -8.03 23.64
N PRO A 13 -22.26 -7.49 23.17
CA PRO A 13 -22.64 -7.57 21.77
C PRO A 13 -21.57 -6.85 20.92
N ARG A 14 -21.21 -7.49 19.80
CA ARG A 14 -20.37 -6.89 18.76
C ARG A 14 -20.92 -5.50 18.44
N HIS A 15 -20.09 -4.48 18.62
CA HIS A 15 -20.41 -3.15 18.16
C HIS A 15 -20.77 -3.21 16.68
N SER A 16 -22.03 -2.89 16.40
CA SER A 16 -22.51 -2.63 15.06
C SER A 16 -21.64 -1.50 14.47
N SER A 17 -21.01 -1.83 13.37
CA SER A 17 -20.13 -0.97 12.58
C SER A 17 -20.70 0.45 12.44
N LEU A 18 -19.82 1.41 12.24
CA LEU A 18 -20.02 2.79 11.79
C LEU A 18 -21.07 3.01 10.66
N ARG A 19 -21.66 1.95 10.13
CA ARG A 19 -22.79 1.97 9.18
C ARG A 19 -24.01 2.76 9.67
N GLN A 20 -24.17 3.02 10.97
CA GLN A 20 -25.35 3.74 11.49
C GLN A 20 -25.23 5.27 11.50
N GLN A 21 -24.06 5.85 11.17
CA GLN A 21 -23.89 7.31 11.15
C GLN A 21 -23.89 7.93 9.74
N LEU A 22 -23.98 7.12 8.68
CA LEU A 22 -24.20 7.63 7.32
C LEU A 22 -25.73 7.69 7.02
N HIS A 23 -26.51 8.27 7.90
CA HIS A 23 -27.82 8.77 7.49
C HIS A 23 -27.60 10.04 6.67
N ILE A 24 -27.47 9.86 5.37
CA ILE A 24 -27.59 10.91 4.37
C ILE A 24 -29.08 11.26 4.30
N ASP A 25 -29.45 12.34 4.94
CA ASP A 25 -30.82 12.88 4.98
C ASP A 25 -31.22 13.57 3.65
N SER A 26 -30.78 13.04 2.52
CA SER A 26 -31.32 13.40 1.22
C SER A 26 -31.26 12.19 0.29
N ALA A 27 -32.41 11.65 -0.07
CA ALA A 27 -32.51 10.64 -1.12
C ALA A 27 -31.93 11.21 -2.42
N VAL A 28 -30.69 10.82 -2.74
CA VAL A 28 -30.06 11.12 -4.03
C VAL A 28 -30.91 10.47 -5.10
N SER A 29 -31.40 11.26 -6.04
CA SER A 29 -32.16 10.74 -7.17
C SER A 29 -31.31 9.70 -7.91
N PRO A 30 -31.87 8.56 -8.33
CA PRO A 30 -31.16 7.54 -9.09
C PRO A 30 -30.53 8.05 -10.40
N ASN A 31 -30.93 9.20 -10.88
CA ASN A 31 -30.33 9.84 -12.06
C ASN A 31 -29.12 10.71 -11.74
N ASP A 32 -28.83 10.96 -10.46
CA ASP A 32 -27.77 11.88 -10.01
C ASP A 32 -26.48 11.18 -9.57
N ILE A 33 -26.36 9.86 -9.76
CA ILE A 33 -25.15 9.13 -9.41
C ILE A 33 -24.07 9.42 -10.45
N PRO A 34 -22.96 10.04 -10.06
CA PRO A 34 -21.92 10.39 -11.00
C PRO A 34 -21.28 9.14 -11.61
N GLU A 35 -21.10 9.14 -12.93
CA GLU A 35 -20.30 8.15 -13.67
C GLU A 35 -18.80 8.46 -13.60
N PHE A 36 -18.42 9.29 -12.66
CA PHE A 36 -17.03 9.64 -12.36
C PHE A 36 -16.74 9.53 -10.87
N ALA A 37 -15.46 9.42 -10.55
CA ALA A 37 -14.97 9.28 -9.18
C ALA A 37 -13.60 9.94 -9.03
N PHE A 38 -13.12 10.02 -7.79
CA PHE A 38 -11.79 10.54 -7.48
C PHE A 38 -10.91 9.48 -6.84
N ALA A 39 -9.61 9.59 -7.08
CA ALA A 39 -8.57 8.92 -6.33
C ALA A 39 -7.58 9.98 -5.85
N PHE A 40 -7.29 9.99 -4.54
CA PHE A 40 -6.40 10.97 -3.93
C PHE A 40 -5.15 10.29 -3.40
N ASP A 41 -3.98 10.82 -3.73
CA ASP A 41 -2.85 10.58 -2.86
C ASP A 41 -3.03 11.33 -1.53
N ILE A 42 -2.23 10.99 -0.52
CA ILE A 42 -2.38 11.54 0.84
C ILE A 42 -1.26 12.53 1.15
N ASP A 43 0.00 12.05 1.11
CA ASP A 43 1.15 12.84 1.53
C ASP A 43 1.54 13.84 0.45
N GLY A 44 1.40 15.13 0.73
CA GLY A 44 1.59 16.19 -0.26
C GLY A 44 0.31 16.62 -1.00
N VAL A 45 -0.81 15.92 -0.81
CA VAL A 45 -2.12 16.23 -1.41
C VAL A 45 -3.17 16.59 -0.35
N LEU A 46 -3.40 15.70 0.58
CA LEU A 46 -4.36 15.91 1.68
C LEU A 46 -3.67 16.33 2.98
N LEU A 47 -2.49 15.78 3.24
CA LEU A 47 -1.68 16.05 4.41
C LEU A 47 -0.24 16.40 4.03
N ARG A 48 0.41 17.20 4.87
CA ARG A 48 1.87 17.28 4.96
C ARG A 48 2.26 16.78 6.34
N SER A 49 2.86 15.57 6.39
CA SER A 49 3.09 14.82 7.64
C SER A 49 1.80 14.57 8.41
N SER A 50 1.53 15.34 9.46
CA SER A 50 0.31 15.20 10.27
C SER A 50 -0.68 16.35 10.12
N THR A 51 -0.36 17.36 9.31
CA THR A 51 -1.14 18.59 9.17
C THR A 51 -1.95 18.57 7.88
N PRO A 52 -3.28 18.78 7.92
CA PRO A 52 -4.10 18.95 6.73
C PRO A 52 -3.59 20.10 5.85
N LEU A 53 -3.56 19.85 4.55
CA LEU A 53 -3.28 20.89 3.56
C LEU A 53 -4.53 21.74 3.32
N PRO A 54 -4.36 23.02 2.94
CA PRO A 54 -5.48 23.91 2.67
C PRO A 54 -6.47 23.29 1.67
N GLY A 55 -7.76 23.37 2.00
CA GLY A 55 -8.83 22.87 1.14
C GLY A 55 -9.08 21.36 1.17
N ALA A 56 -8.20 20.55 1.78
CA ALA A 56 -8.35 19.09 1.79
C ALA A 56 -9.66 18.61 2.44
N SER A 57 -9.92 19.04 3.67
CA SER A 57 -11.16 18.70 4.38
C SER A 57 -12.41 19.16 3.63
N LYS A 58 -12.35 20.37 3.08
CA LYS A 58 -13.44 20.98 2.30
C LYS A 58 -13.74 20.19 1.02
N ALA A 59 -12.71 19.79 0.30
CA ALA A 59 -12.84 18.98 -0.91
C ALA A 59 -13.50 17.63 -0.62
N LEU A 60 -13.01 16.89 0.38
CA LEU A 60 -13.56 15.58 0.74
C LEU A 60 -14.98 15.68 1.29
N ALA A 61 -15.27 16.65 2.16
CA ALA A 61 -16.62 16.88 2.70
C ALA A 61 -17.62 17.20 1.58
N HIS A 62 -17.22 17.99 0.57
CA HIS A 62 -18.06 18.25 -0.59
C HIS A 62 -18.40 16.99 -1.38
N LEU A 63 -17.40 16.14 -1.63
CA LEU A 63 -17.63 14.87 -2.35
C LEU A 63 -18.55 13.94 -1.57
N GLN A 64 -18.40 13.84 -0.24
CA GLN A 64 -19.28 13.04 0.59
C GLN A 64 -20.71 13.57 0.61
N LYS A 65 -20.88 14.88 0.82
CA LYS A 65 -22.19 15.55 0.83
C LYS A 65 -22.97 15.29 -0.47
N ASN A 66 -22.27 15.18 -1.59
CA ASN A 66 -22.85 14.98 -2.91
C ASN A 66 -22.81 13.52 -3.38
N SER A 67 -22.47 12.57 -2.51
CA SER A 67 -22.33 11.13 -2.84
C SER A 67 -21.45 10.85 -4.07
N ILE A 68 -20.43 11.69 -4.27
CA ILE A 68 -19.43 11.49 -5.33
C ILE A 68 -18.40 10.48 -4.82
N PRO A 69 -18.24 9.32 -5.47
CA PRO A 69 -17.34 8.27 -5.02
C PRO A 69 -15.87 8.73 -5.04
N PHE A 70 -15.12 8.38 -4.01
CA PHE A 70 -13.69 8.58 -3.99
C PHE A 70 -12.95 7.50 -3.19
N ILE A 71 -11.68 7.32 -3.49
CA ILE A 71 -10.74 6.51 -2.69
C ILE A 71 -9.52 7.32 -2.32
N LEU A 72 -8.92 6.95 -1.21
CA LEU A 72 -7.56 7.37 -0.85
C LEU A 72 -6.59 6.28 -1.33
N LEU A 73 -5.61 6.65 -2.13
CA LEU A 73 -4.66 5.75 -2.77
C LEU A 73 -3.23 6.24 -2.53
N THR A 74 -2.55 5.68 -1.54
CA THR A 74 -1.22 6.12 -1.15
C THR A 74 -0.15 5.03 -1.28
N ASN A 75 1.09 5.43 -1.56
CA ASN A 75 2.29 4.60 -1.43
C ASN A 75 2.82 4.55 0.03
N GLY A 76 2.26 5.34 0.93
CA GLY A 76 2.48 5.20 2.36
C GLY A 76 1.90 3.90 2.92
N GLY A 77 2.42 3.45 4.06
CA GLY A 77 1.98 2.20 4.69
C GLY A 77 2.50 2.06 6.13
N GLY A 78 2.53 0.82 6.63
CA GLY A 78 3.12 0.50 7.93
C GLY A 78 2.18 0.58 9.13
N LYS A 79 0.87 0.79 8.88
CA LYS A 79 -0.21 0.72 9.88
C LYS A 79 -1.34 -0.16 9.36
N LEU A 80 -2.17 -0.68 10.27
CA LEU A 80 -3.42 -1.29 9.87
C LEU A 80 -4.33 -0.25 9.21
N GLU A 81 -5.11 -0.64 8.20
CA GLU A 81 -6.00 0.26 7.48
C GLU A 81 -6.96 0.99 8.43
N ARG A 82 -7.57 0.27 9.37
CA ARG A 82 -8.48 0.85 10.38
C ARG A 82 -7.81 1.95 11.23
N GLU A 83 -6.56 1.75 11.64
CA GLU A 83 -5.81 2.73 12.44
C GLU A 83 -5.52 3.98 11.60
N ARG A 84 -5.09 3.78 10.36
CA ARG A 84 -4.77 4.89 9.46
C ARG A 84 -6.01 5.68 9.06
N VAL A 85 -7.11 5.00 8.77
CA VAL A 85 -8.39 5.63 8.43
C VAL A 85 -8.94 6.43 9.60
N GLN A 86 -8.85 5.93 10.83
CA GLN A 86 -9.25 6.68 12.02
C GLN A 86 -8.42 7.96 12.17
N GLU A 87 -7.10 7.88 12.09
CA GLU A 87 -6.21 9.06 12.16
C GLU A 87 -6.53 10.08 11.06
N LEU A 88 -6.78 9.62 9.83
CA LEU A 88 -7.13 10.49 8.72
C LEU A 88 -8.48 11.16 8.93
N SER A 89 -9.47 10.42 9.44
CA SER A 89 -10.80 10.96 9.73
C SER A 89 -10.74 12.07 10.78
N GLU A 90 -9.95 11.84 11.84
CA GLU A 90 -9.75 12.84 12.90
C GLU A 90 -9.04 14.10 12.38
N LYS A 91 -7.98 13.94 11.58
CA LYS A 91 -7.19 15.07 11.06
C LYS A 91 -7.93 15.87 10.00
N LEU A 92 -8.62 15.18 9.08
CA LEU A 92 -9.35 15.82 7.99
C LEU A 92 -10.75 16.26 8.37
N GLU A 93 -11.21 15.90 9.57
CA GLU A 93 -12.57 16.17 10.06
C GLU A 93 -13.66 15.65 9.10
N VAL A 94 -13.35 14.52 8.43
CA VAL A 94 -14.22 13.89 7.44
C VAL A 94 -14.29 12.40 7.75
N PRO A 95 -15.47 11.79 7.91
CA PRO A 95 -15.59 10.36 8.18
C PRO A 95 -15.11 9.55 6.97
N LEU A 96 -14.06 8.76 7.18
CA LEU A 96 -13.47 7.86 6.20
C LEU A 96 -13.65 6.40 6.63
N SER A 97 -13.58 5.46 5.71
CA SER A 97 -13.70 4.03 6.00
C SER A 97 -12.62 3.22 5.30
N GLU A 98 -12.39 1.98 5.75
CA GLU A 98 -11.49 1.05 5.07
C GLU A 98 -11.98 0.68 3.65
N ASP A 99 -13.27 0.87 3.37
CA ASP A 99 -13.87 0.54 2.07
C ASP A 99 -13.48 1.50 0.95
N ASN A 100 -12.93 2.66 1.29
CA ASN A 100 -12.43 3.64 0.33
C ASN A 100 -10.97 4.02 0.55
N PHE A 101 -10.19 3.10 1.13
CA PHE A 101 -8.78 3.32 1.46
C PHE A 101 -7.88 2.19 0.93
N VAL A 102 -6.80 2.58 0.23
CA VAL A 102 -5.78 1.68 -0.31
C VAL A 102 -4.41 2.25 -0.02
N GLN A 103 -3.64 1.56 0.81
CA GLN A 103 -2.24 1.89 1.06
C GLN A 103 -1.30 0.92 0.34
N SER A 104 0.00 1.18 0.38
CA SER A 104 1.01 0.50 -0.43
C SER A 104 0.95 -1.03 -0.36
N HIS A 105 0.74 -1.60 0.82
CA HIS A 105 0.72 -3.04 1.04
C HIS A 105 -0.69 -3.66 0.94
N THR A 106 -1.78 -2.87 0.87
CA THR A 106 -3.15 -3.42 0.77
C THR A 106 -3.34 -4.38 -0.42
N PRO A 107 -2.77 -4.11 -1.62
CA PRO A 107 -2.90 -5.03 -2.76
C PRO A 107 -2.27 -6.41 -2.57
N PHE A 108 -1.40 -6.59 -1.56
CA PHE A 108 -0.83 -7.91 -1.23
C PHE A 108 -1.90 -8.92 -0.79
N LYS A 109 -3.08 -8.47 -0.38
CA LYS A 109 -4.25 -9.33 -0.13
C LYS A 109 -4.60 -10.20 -1.34
N ASP A 110 -4.35 -9.73 -2.55
CA ASP A 110 -4.56 -10.54 -3.77
C ASP A 110 -3.53 -11.67 -3.94
N LEU A 111 -2.41 -11.66 -3.18
CA LEU A 111 -1.41 -12.73 -3.19
C LEU A 111 -1.82 -13.95 -2.35
N LEU A 112 -2.79 -13.81 -1.46
CA LEU A 112 -3.29 -14.91 -0.61
C LEU A 112 -3.81 -16.09 -1.43
N TYR A 113 -4.48 -15.80 -2.54
CA TYR A 113 -5.18 -16.78 -3.35
C TYR A 113 -4.50 -17.02 -4.70
N PRO A 114 -4.69 -18.20 -5.30
CA PRO A 114 -4.18 -18.47 -6.65
C PRO A 114 -4.72 -17.48 -7.69
N SER A 115 -3.88 -17.15 -8.67
CA SER A 115 -4.29 -16.32 -9.81
C SER A 115 -3.51 -16.71 -11.06
N GLY A 116 -4.18 -17.27 -12.06
CA GLY A 116 -3.53 -17.86 -13.22
C GLY A 116 -2.57 -18.98 -12.80
N ALA A 117 -1.33 -18.92 -13.28
CA ALA A 117 -0.28 -19.87 -12.91
C ALA A 117 0.36 -19.60 -11.53
N ARG A 118 0.05 -18.46 -10.87
CA ARG A 118 0.59 -18.14 -9.55
C ARG A 118 -0.17 -18.89 -8.47
N LYS A 119 0.57 -19.63 -7.63
CA LYS A 119 0.01 -20.24 -6.40
C LYS A 119 -0.33 -19.14 -5.39
N GLY A 120 -1.34 -19.39 -4.55
CA GLY A 120 -1.65 -18.55 -3.41
C GLY A 120 -0.60 -18.69 -2.31
N LEU A 121 -0.38 -17.62 -1.55
CA LEU A 121 0.63 -17.56 -0.48
C LEU A 121 0.03 -17.61 0.93
N LYS A 122 -1.26 -17.94 1.06
CA LYS A 122 -1.96 -17.96 2.35
C LYS A 122 -1.28 -18.87 3.39
N ASP A 123 -0.84 -20.05 2.97
CA ASP A 123 -0.23 -21.08 3.83
C ASP A 123 1.30 -21.14 3.65
N SER A 124 1.89 -20.21 2.92
CA SER A 124 3.34 -20.10 2.70
C SER A 124 4.00 -19.38 3.86
N THR A 125 5.28 -19.70 4.10
CA THR A 125 6.12 -18.94 5.05
C THR A 125 6.68 -17.71 4.31
N ILE A 126 6.31 -16.53 4.80
CA ILE A 126 6.74 -15.25 4.23
C ILE A 126 7.65 -14.50 5.18
N LEU A 127 8.72 -13.91 4.67
CA LEU A 127 9.49 -12.89 5.38
C LEU A 127 8.86 -11.53 5.09
N VAL A 128 8.51 -10.78 6.15
CA VAL A 128 7.99 -9.42 6.03
C VAL A 128 8.93 -8.46 6.75
N THR A 129 9.36 -7.41 6.05
CA THR A 129 10.23 -6.38 6.63
C THR A 129 9.65 -4.98 6.45
N GLY A 130 10.16 -4.04 7.24
CA GLY A 130 9.82 -2.63 7.29
C GLY A 130 8.97 -2.23 8.48
N GLY A 131 8.90 -0.92 8.70
CA GLY A 131 8.12 -0.33 9.79
C GLY A 131 8.73 -0.49 11.19
N GLU A 132 7.92 -0.22 12.19
CA GLU A 132 8.28 -0.25 13.61
C GLU A 132 7.87 -1.57 14.26
N GLY A 133 8.78 -2.18 15.04
CA GLY A 133 8.52 -3.39 15.82
C GLY A 133 8.04 -4.54 14.94
N ASP A 134 6.93 -5.15 15.32
CA ASP A 134 6.29 -6.23 14.55
C ASP A 134 5.03 -5.79 13.77
N LYS A 135 4.83 -4.49 13.56
CA LYS A 135 3.63 -3.98 12.88
C LYS A 135 3.41 -4.60 11.50
N CYS A 136 4.48 -4.77 10.72
CA CYS A 136 4.35 -5.41 9.40
C CYS A 136 3.90 -6.87 9.50
N ARG A 137 4.31 -7.60 10.55
CA ARG A 137 3.78 -8.94 10.88
C ARG A 137 2.30 -8.87 11.17
N GLN A 138 1.87 -7.99 12.09
CA GLN A 138 0.46 -7.84 12.45
C GLN A 138 -0.41 -7.51 11.23
N ILE A 139 0.07 -6.66 10.33
CA ILE A 139 -0.60 -6.33 9.08
C ILE A 139 -0.72 -7.58 8.18
N ALA A 140 0.37 -8.32 7.96
CA ALA A 140 0.35 -9.51 7.13
C ALA A 140 -0.59 -10.60 7.69
N GLU A 141 -0.54 -10.82 8.99
CA GLU A 141 -1.44 -11.76 9.69
C GLU A 141 -2.91 -11.30 9.59
N SER A 142 -3.19 -10.01 9.72
CA SER A 142 -4.54 -9.46 9.57
C SER A 142 -5.10 -9.65 8.15
N TYR A 143 -4.25 -9.72 7.15
CA TYR A 143 -4.63 -10.05 5.78
C TYR A 143 -4.97 -11.52 5.59
N GLY A 144 -4.43 -12.40 6.45
CA GLY A 144 -4.67 -13.84 6.42
C GLY A 144 -3.46 -14.69 6.02
N PHE A 145 -2.24 -14.11 5.94
CA PHE A 145 -1.01 -14.88 5.84
C PHE A 145 -0.76 -15.61 7.16
N LYS A 146 -0.51 -16.93 7.12
CA LYS A 146 -0.48 -17.77 8.34
C LYS A 146 0.91 -17.86 8.98
N HIS A 147 1.95 -17.83 8.19
CA HIS A 147 3.32 -18.04 8.65
C HIS A 147 4.17 -16.83 8.30
N VAL A 148 4.26 -15.88 9.23
CA VAL A 148 4.93 -14.59 9.02
C VAL A 148 6.19 -14.52 9.87
N VAL A 149 7.33 -14.38 9.22
CA VAL A 149 8.67 -14.23 9.80
C VAL A 149 9.12 -12.77 9.62
N THR A 150 9.86 -12.24 10.56
CA THR A 150 10.47 -10.91 10.48
C THR A 150 12.00 -10.99 10.66
N PRO A 151 12.75 -9.97 10.29
CA PRO A 151 14.19 -9.90 10.58
C PRO A 151 14.51 -10.07 12.08
N ALA A 152 13.61 -9.62 12.97
CA ALA A 152 13.77 -9.77 14.41
C ALA A 152 13.82 -11.23 14.85
N ASP A 153 13.00 -12.10 14.23
CA ASP A 153 13.01 -13.54 14.52
C ASP A 153 14.35 -14.15 14.11
N ILE A 154 14.81 -13.80 12.90
CA ILE A 154 16.02 -14.36 12.31
C ILE A 154 17.26 -13.96 13.10
N ILE A 155 17.46 -12.66 13.36
CA ILE A 155 18.64 -12.18 14.11
C ILE A 155 18.64 -12.68 15.56
N THR A 156 17.48 -12.94 16.13
CA THR A 156 17.38 -13.48 17.49
C THR A 156 17.69 -14.97 17.55
N ALA A 157 17.28 -15.73 16.54
CA ALA A 157 17.57 -17.16 16.42
C ALA A 157 19.02 -17.44 15.96
N GLU A 158 19.52 -16.62 15.05
CA GLU A 158 20.82 -16.77 14.40
C GLU A 158 21.62 -15.45 14.51
N PRO A 159 22.17 -15.10 15.69
CA PRO A 159 22.87 -13.82 15.90
C PRO A 159 24.08 -13.61 14.99
N ASP A 160 24.72 -14.69 14.55
CA ASP A 160 25.90 -14.65 13.69
C ASP A 160 25.60 -14.22 12.26
N ILE A 161 24.32 -14.14 11.86
CA ILE A 161 23.89 -13.62 10.54
C ILE A 161 24.31 -12.16 10.34
N TRP A 162 24.46 -11.41 11.44
CA TRP A 162 24.97 -10.05 11.47
C TRP A 162 26.07 -9.91 12.53
N PRO A 163 27.34 -10.18 12.23
CA PRO A 163 28.43 -10.28 13.21
C PRO A 163 28.94 -8.93 13.73
N PHE A 164 28.28 -7.84 13.38
CA PHE A 164 28.64 -6.49 13.84
C PHE A 164 27.88 -6.09 15.10
N SER A 165 28.15 -4.87 15.61
CA SER A 165 27.49 -4.35 16.80
C SER A 165 25.96 -4.40 16.68
N GLN A 166 25.31 -5.15 17.57
CA GLN A 166 23.87 -5.32 17.61
C GLN A 166 23.21 -4.24 18.48
N LYS A 167 23.21 -3.02 17.97
CA LYS A 167 22.63 -1.86 18.71
C LYS A 167 21.15 -2.03 19.03
N PHE A 168 20.44 -2.87 18.29
CA PHE A 168 18.99 -3.08 18.40
C PHE A 168 18.63 -4.44 18.98
N SER A 169 19.56 -5.16 19.64
CA SER A 169 19.31 -6.53 20.11
C SER A 169 18.10 -6.64 21.05
N GLU A 170 17.94 -5.73 22.00
CA GLU A 170 16.80 -5.75 22.92
C GLU A 170 15.48 -5.42 22.19
N TYR A 171 15.54 -4.51 21.24
CA TYR A 171 14.39 -4.20 20.38
C TYR A 171 13.94 -5.42 19.55
N TYR A 172 14.88 -6.13 18.95
CA TYR A 172 14.56 -7.35 18.19
C TYR A 172 14.02 -8.45 19.08
N LYS A 173 14.64 -8.74 20.21
CA LYS A 173 14.20 -9.75 21.19
C LYS A 173 12.76 -9.47 21.67
N SER A 174 12.37 -8.21 21.79
CA SER A 174 11.04 -7.86 22.30
C SER A 174 9.90 -8.28 21.38
N THR A 175 10.17 -8.48 20.09
CA THR A 175 9.18 -8.84 19.08
C THR A 175 9.43 -10.20 18.41
N ALA A 176 10.58 -10.81 18.65
CA ALA A 176 10.98 -12.07 18.03
C ALA A 176 10.09 -13.23 18.47
N ARG A 177 9.84 -14.14 17.53
CA ARG A 177 9.14 -15.41 17.74
C ARG A 177 10.07 -16.58 17.40
N PRO A 178 9.89 -17.76 18.04
CA PRO A 178 10.63 -18.97 17.69
C PRO A 178 10.45 -19.35 16.21
N LEU A 179 11.53 -19.84 15.61
CA LEU A 179 11.57 -20.25 14.22
C LEU A 179 11.66 -21.77 14.07
N PRO A 180 11.11 -22.36 13.00
CA PRO A 180 11.39 -23.73 12.64
C PRO A 180 12.86 -23.88 12.20
N ASN A 181 13.42 -25.07 12.37
CA ASN A 181 14.75 -25.40 11.87
C ASN A 181 14.67 -26.69 11.02
N PRO A 182 14.99 -26.64 9.71
CA PRO A 182 15.45 -25.47 8.96
C PRO A 182 14.33 -24.45 8.70
N LEU A 183 14.69 -23.16 8.65
CA LEU A 183 13.79 -22.11 8.21
C LEU A 183 13.77 -22.04 6.69
N LYS A 184 12.59 -22.24 6.09
CA LYS A 184 12.35 -22.04 4.66
C LYS A 184 11.40 -20.87 4.45
N ILE A 185 11.80 -19.94 3.58
CA ILE A 185 11.00 -18.77 3.18
C ILE A 185 10.51 -18.96 1.73
N ASP A 186 9.24 -18.80 1.49
CA ASP A 186 8.61 -18.95 0.17
C ASP A 186 8.47 -17.61 -0.56
N ALA A 187 8.35 -16.49 0.17
CA ALA A 187 8.30 -15.15 -0.39
C ALA A 187 8.81 -14.10 0.59
N ILE A 188 9.32 -12.99 0.06
CA ILE A 188 9.84 -11.84 0.83
C ILE A 188 8.99 -10.62 0.48
N PHE A 189 8.42 -9.97 1.50
CA PHE A 189 7.61 -8.76 1.36
C PHE A 189 8.27 -7.59 2.08
N VAL A 190 8.63 -6.56 1.33
CA VAL A 190 9.01 -5.26 1.90
C VAL A 190 7.72 -4.42 1.96
N PHE A 191 7.07 -4.41 3.14
CA PHE A 191 5.75 -3.78 3.33
C PHE A 191 5.81 -2.30 3.62
N ASN A 192 6.89 -1.85 4.26
CA ASN A 192 7.14 -0.45 4.58
C ASN A 192 8.64 -0.16 4.52
N ASP A 193 9.01 1.08 4.78
CA ASP A 193 10.42 1.48 4.81
C ASP A 193 11.17 0.71 5.88
N PRO A 194 12.20 -0.08 5.52
CA PRO A 194 13.04 -0.77 6.48
C PRO A 194 13.77 0.21 7.40
N ARG A 195 13.97 -0.19 8.67
CA ARG A 195 14.66 0.64 9.66
C ARG A 195 16.14 0.27 9.80
N ASP A 196 16.47 -0.99 9.63
CA ASP A 196 17.84 -1.51 9.64
C ASP A 196 18.19 -2.01 8.24
N TRP A 197 18.60 -1.09 7.37
CA TRP A 197 18.89 -1.42 5.97
C TRP A 197 20.00 -2.46 5.84
N ALA A 198 21.02 -2.43 6.71
CA ALA A 198 22.16 -3.32 6.62
C ALA A 198 21.75 -4.77 6.89
N LEU A 199 21.03 -5.01 7.99
CA LEU A 199 20.52 -6.34 8.36
C LEU A 199 19.51 -6.84 7.33
N ASP A 200 18.54 -6.00 6.95
CA ASP A 200 17.48 -6.37 6.01
C ASP A 200 18.05 -6.73 4.63
N ILE A 201 19.03 -5.96 4.13
CA ILE A 201 19.74 -6.27 2.87
C ILE A 201 20.47 -7.61 2.98
N GLN A 202 21.20 -7.86 4.09
CA GLN A 202 21.92 -9.12 4.28
C GLN A 202 20.97 -10.32 4.25
N ILE A 203 19.92 -10.31 5.03
CA ILE A 203 18.93 -11.40 5.11
C ILE A 203 18.27 -11.65 3.74
N ILE A 204 17.85 -10.57 3.06
CA ILE A 204 17.21 -10.69 1.75
C ILE A 204 18.17 -11.30 0.73
N ILE A 205 19.43 -10.86 0.68
CA ILE A 205 20.43 -11.39 -0.27
C ILE A 205 20.73 -12.86 0.03
N ASP A 206 20.92 -13.23 1.29
CA ASP A 206 21.16 -14.62 1.69
C ASP A 206 20.04 -15.54 1.22
N LEU A 207 18.77 -15.13 1.43
CA LEU A 207 17.61 -15.88 0.98
C LEU A 207 17.49 -15.95 -0.56
N LEU A 208 17.83 -14.88 -1.27
CA LEU A 208 17.81 -14.86 -2.74
C LEU A 208 18.93 -15.71 -3.37
N MET A 209 20.00 -15.99 -2.64
CA MET A 209 21.09 -16.87 -3.03
C MET A 209 20.96 -18.30 -2.49
N SER A 210 19.95 -18.55 -1.63
CA SER A 210 19.79 -19.82 -0.94
C SER A 210 19.31 -20.95 -1.88
N LYS A 211 19.50 -22.18 -1.43
CA LYS A 211 18.84 -23.35 -1.99
C LYS A 211 17.38 -23.40 -1.54
N GLU A 212 16.46 -23.27 -2.47
CA GLU A 212 15.00 -23.41 -2.25
C GLU A 212 14.40 -22.50 -1.16
N GLY A 213 15.06 -21.37 -0.85
CA GLY A 213 14.60 -20.46 0.21
C GLY A 213 14.99 -20.89 1.63
N ILE A 214 15.85 -21.89 1.80
CA ILE A 214 16.32 -22.36 3.11
C ILE A 214 17.44 -21.45 3.61
N LEU A 215 17.20 -20.75 4.70
CA LEU A 215 18.19 -19.85 5.32
C LEU A 215 19.46 -20.61 5.69
N GLY A 216 20.63 -19.96 5.53
CA GLY A 216 21.94 -20.53 5.80
C GLY A 216 22.47 -21.51 4.74
N THR A 217 21.75 -21.68 3.62
CA THR A 217 22.20 -22.48 2.46
C THR A 217 22.64 -21.61 1.31
N TYR A 218 23.38 -22.19 0.37
CA TYR A 218 23.79 -21.55 -0.89
C TYR A 218 23.44 -22.47 -2.06
N SER A 219 22.80 -21.93 -3.10
CA SER A 219 22.43 -22.73 -4.27
C SER A 219 23.64 -23.06 -5.13
N VAL A 220 23.73 -24.30 -5.55
CA VAL A 220 24.75 -24.78 -6.50
C VAL A 220 24.55 -24.22 -7.91
N MET A 221 23.38 -23.68 -8.21
CA MET A 221 23.07 -23.04 -9.49
C MET A 221 23.67 -21.64 -9.61
N ASN A 222 24.00 -20.99 -8.50
CA ASN A 222 24.50 -19.63 -8.50
C ASN A 222 25.85 -19.52 -9.23
N GLY A 223 25.90 -18.67 -10.26
CA GLY A 223 27.09 -18.47 -11.08
C GLY A 223 27.24 -19.45 -12.24
N ASP A 224 26.33 -20.40 -12.45
CA ASP A 224 26.37 -21.32 -13.57
C ASP A 224 25.97 -20.60 -14.87
N THR A 225 26.98 -20.30 -15.68
CA THR A 225 26.84 -19.58 -16.96
C THR A 225 26.05 -20.33 -18.03
N THR A 226 25.78 -21.62 -17.82
CA THR A 226 24.93 -22.42 -18.74
C THR A 226 23.43 -22.19 -18.50
N LEU A 227 23.07 -21.60 -17.36
CA LEU A 227 21.70 -21.31 -16.98
C LEU A 227 21.32 -19.86 -17.29
N ALA A 228 20.04 -19.63 -17.49
CA ALA A 228 19.50 -18.28 -17.61
C ALA A 228 19.82 -17.45 -16.35
N ASP A 229 20.15 -16.16 -16.52
CA ASP A 229 20.61 -15.27 -15.45
C ASP A 229 21.79 -15.86 -14.65
N ASN A 230 22.63 -16.69 -15.26
CA ASN A 230 23.71 -17.43 -14.65
C ASN A 230 23.28 -18.22 -13.39
N GLY A 231 22.09 -18.79 -13.43
CA GLY A 231 21.52 -19.60 -12.35
C GLY A 231 21.01 -18.83 -11.12
N TRP A 232 21.24 -17.51 -11.04
CA TRP A 232 20.80 -16.71 -9.90
C TRP A 232 19.26 -16.64 -9.82
N GLN A 233 18.74 -16.77 -8.61
CA GLN A 233 17.28 -16.81 -8.33
C GLN A 233 16.53 -17.92 -9.10
N LYS A 234 17.16 -19.04 -9.43
CA LYS A 234 16.57 -20.16 -10.21
C LYS A 234 16.29 -21.42 -9.39
N ASP A 235 16.85 -21.54 -8.20
CA ASP A 235 16.76 -22.73 -7.33
C ASP A 235 15.58 -22.64 -6.34
N GLY A 236 14.38 -22.34 -6.82
CA GLY A 236 13.21 -22.24 -5.96
C GLY A 236 13.30 -21.15 -4.89
N THR A 237 14.16 -20.16 -5.09
CA THR A 237 14.34 -19.03 -4.16
C THR A 237 13.07 -18.21 -3.98
N PRO A 238 12.89 -17.55 -2.82
CA PRO A 238 11.70 -16.76 -2.56
C PRO A 238 11.55 -15.61 -3.54
N LYS A 239 10.32 -15.31 -3.95
CA LYS A 239 10.02 -14.11 -4.75
C LYS A 239 10.06 -12.87 -3.86
N LEU A 240 10.77 -11.85 -4.34
CA LEU A 240 10.88 -10.56 -3.66
C LEU A 240 9.81 -9.59 -4.17
N TYR A 241 9.07 -8.99 -3.24
CA TYR A 241 8.03 -8.00 -3.51
C TYR A 241 8.30 -6.71 -2.74
N PHE A 242 8.14 -5.58 -3.44
CA PHE A 242 8.15 -4.24 -2.85
C PHE A 242 6.76 -3.61 -2.92
N SER A 243 6.35 -2.93 -1.88
CA SER A 243 5.06 -2.24 -1.81
C SER A 243 5.11 -0.82 -2.36
N ASN A 244 6.29 -0.19 -2.41
CA ASN A 244 6.44 1.22 -2.73
C ASN A 244 7.73 1.47 -3.51
N PRO A 245 7.69 2.03 -4.74
CA PRO A 245 8.87 2.38 -5.52
C PRO A 245 9.39 3.80 -5.26
N ASP A 246 8.71 4.63 -4.45
CA ASP A 246 9.05 6.03 -4.30
C ASP A 246 10.46 6.20 -3.71
N LEU A 247 11.33 6.87 -4.46
CA LEU A 247 12.67 7.20 -4.02
C LEU A 247 12.64 8.24 -2.90
N LEU A 248 11.75 9.22 -3.04
CA LEU A 248 11.58 10.37 -2.16
C LEU A 248 10.12 10.57 -1.80
N TRP A 249 9.87 11.13 -0.61
CA TRP A 249 8.56 11.57 -0.17
C TRP A 249 8.64 12.87 0.62
N ALA A 250 7.55 13.65 0.62
CA ALA A 250 7.46 14.93 1.31
C ALA A 250 7.14 14.70 2.80
N ALA A 251 8.07 15.05 3.68
CA ALA A 251 7.96 14.99 5.13
C ALA A 251 7.96 16.38 5.77
N ALA A 252 7.96 16.44 7.10
CA ALA A 252 8.05 17.68 7.85
C ALA A 252 9.38 18.44 7.61
N TYR A 253 10.46 17.71 7.33
CA TYR A 253 11.74 18.31 7.00
C TYR A 253 11.66 19.05 5.64
N PRO A 254 12.30 20.22 5.48
CA PRO A 254 12.16 21.04 4.26
C PRO A 254 12.56 20.34 2.96
N LEU A 255 13.50 19.39 3.03
CA LEU A 255 13.90 18.57 1.88
C LEU A 255 13.21 17.21 1.91
N PRO A 256 12.85 16.61 0.76
CA PRO A 256 12.30 15.27 0.70
C PRO A 256 13.18 14.22 1.39
N ARG A 257 12.57 13.21 1.95
CA ARG A 257 13.24 12.09 2.61
C ARG A 257 13.23 10.86 1.74
N PHE A 258 14.20 9.95 1.98
CA PHE A 258 14.24 8.67 1.30
C PHE A 258 13.04 7.80 1.68
N GLY A 259 12.40 7.22 0.67
CA GLY A 259 11.39 6.20 0.80
C GLY A 259 11.92 4.80 0.50
N GLN A 260 11.03 3.83 0.40
CA GLN A 260 11.35 2.42 0.15
C GLN A 260 12.10 2.22 -1.19
N GLY A 261 11.86 3.08 -2.20
CA GLY A 261 12.59 3.05 -3.47
C GLY A 261 14.10 3.26 -3.30
N ALA A 262 14.53 4.05 -2.29
CA ALA A 262 15.95 4.20 -1.98
C ALA A 262 16.53 2.91 -1.38
N PHE A 263 15.79 2.21 -0.52
CA PHE A 263 16.19 0.88 -0.04
C PHE A 263 16.27 -0.13 -1.20
N GLN A 264 15.30 -0.13 -2.12
CA GLN A 264 15.32 -0.98 -3.30
C GLN A 264 16.54 -0.71 -4.18
N ALA A 265 16.91 0.56 -4.36
CA ALA A 265 18.11 0.94 -5.11
C ALA A 265 19.40 0.45 -4.42
N ALA A 266 19.51 0.59 -3.11
CA ALA A 266 20.63 0.08 -2.32
C ALA A 266 20.75 -1.45 -2.41
N LEU A 267 19.66 -2.18 -2.19
CA LEU A 267 19.61 -3.64 -2.32
C LEU A 267 20.03 -4.09 -3.73
N THR A 268 19.53 -3.42 -4.77
CA THR A 268 19.88 -3.75 -6.17
C THR A 268 21.35 -3.48 -6.45
N ALA A 269 21.94 -2.42 -5.89
CA ALA A 269 23.35 -2.12 -6.04
C ALA A 269 24.23 -3.18 -5.35
N VAL A 270 23.88 -3.59 -4.14
CA VAL A 270 24.59 -4.67 -3.41
C VAL A 270 24.43 -5.99 -4.15
N TRP A 271 23.23 -6.35 -4.61
CA TRP A 271 22.98 -7.55 -5.42
C TRP A 271 23.89 -7.60 -6.66
N ARG A 272 23.93 -6.50 -7.43
CA ARG A 272 24.78 -6.42 -8.61
C ARG A 272 26.25 -6.60 -8.28
N GLN A 273 26.71 -6.04 -7.17
CA GLN A 273 28.11 -6.17 -6.75
C GLN A 273 28.44 -7.60 -6.28
N ALA A 274 27.53 -8.23 -5.54
CA ALA A 274 27.73 -9.59 -5.01
C ALA A 274 27.61 -10.68 -6.06
N THR A 275 26.78 -10.51 -7.08
CA THR A 275 26.46 -11.56 -8.06
C THR A 275 26.98 -11.28 -9.46
N SER A 276 27.49 -10.07 -9.74
CA SER A 276 27.79 -9.56 -11.08
C SER A 276 26.59 -9.57 -12.03
N GLN A 277 25.36 -9.71 -11.49
CA GLN A 277 24.13 -9.66 -12.28
C GLN A 277 23.56 -8.24 -12.30
N PRO A 278 23.26 -7.68 -13.49
CA PRO A 278 22.69 -6.33 -13.59
C PRO A 278 21.27 -6.24 -13.08
N LYS A 279 20.53 -7.35 -13.05
CA LYS A 279 19.11 -7.39 -12.74
C LYS A 279 18.83 -8.21 -11.48
N LEU A 280 18.20 -7.60 -10.51
CA LEU A 280 17.53 -8.25 -9.41
C LEU A 280 16.06 -8.51 -9.82
N HIS A 281 15.63 -9.77 -9.82
CA HIS A 281 14.23 -10.11 -10.10
C HIS A 281 13.36 -9.84 -8.88
N CYS A 282 12.48 -8.87 -9.01
CA CYS A 282 11.51 -8.49 -7.98
C CYS A 282 10.19 -8.04 -8.62
N VAL A 283 9.16 -7.94 -7.82
CA VAL A 283 7.85 -7.39 -8.19
C VAL A 283 7.57 -6.16 -7.34
N THR A 284 7.28 -5.04 -7.97
CA THR A 284 6.85 -3.84 -7.26
C THR A 284 5.36 -3.61 -7.47
N ILE A 285 4.64 -3.39 -6.37
CA ILE A 285 3.17 -3.29 -6.36
C ILE A 285 2.71 -1.84 -6.24
N GLY A 286 3.40 -0.93 -5.57
CA GLY A 286 3.03 0.48 -5.39
C GLY A 286 2.72 1.25 -6.69
N LYS A 287 2.12 2.46 -6.59
CA LYS A 287 2.05 3.40 -7.73
C LYS A 287 3.47 3.67 -8.24
N PRO A 288 3.74 3.74 -9.55
CA PRO A 288 2.83 3.80 -10.70
C PRO A 288 2.42 2.44 -11.29
N TYR A 289 2.76 1.34 -10.64
CA TYR A 289 2.58 0.02 -11.22
C TYR A 289 1.11 -0.38 -11.31
N ARG A 290 0.77 -1.08 -12.39
CA ARG A 290 -0.59 -1.49 -12.75
C ARG A 290 -1.34 -2.24 -11.65
N ALA A 291 -0.64 -3.00 -10.81
CA ALA A 291 -1.24 -3.78 -9.73
C ALA A 291 -2.00 -2.90 -8.73
N SER A 292 -1.44 -1.76 -8.33
CA SER A 292 -2.09 -0.82 -7.41
C SER A 292 -3.31 -0.15 -8.03
N TYR A 293 -3.23 0.31 -9.26
CA TYR A 293 -4.37 0.93 -9.95
C TYR A 293 -5.51 -0.07 -10.20
N LYS A 294 -5.18 -1.30 -10.58
CA LYS A 294 -6.16 -2.38 -10.72
C LYS A 294 -6.87 -2.69 -9.38
N TYR A 295 -6.09 -2.73 -8.30
CA TYR A 295 -6.66 -2.95 -6.97
C TYR A 295 -7.51 -1.76 -6.52
N ALA A 296 -7.03 -0.54 -6.72
CA ALA A 296 -7.73 0.69 -6.43
C ALA A 296 -9.07 0.79 -7.18
N GLU A 297 -9.08 0.47 -8.48
CA GLU A 297 -10.31 0.44 -9.27
C GLU A 297 -11.32 -0.61 -8.76
N LYS A 298 -10.84 -1.78 -8.34
CA LYS A 298 -11.69 -2.82 -7.72
C LYS A 298 -12.33 -2.30 -6.42
N VAL A 299 -11.55 -1.66 -5.56
CA VAL A 299 -12.03 -1.06 -4.30
C VAL A 299 -13.01 0.08 -4.59
N LEU A 300 -12.68 0.96 -5.51
CA LEU A 300 -13.53 2.09 -5.90
C LEU A 300 -14.87 1.65 -6.46
N ASN A 301 -14.88 0.63 -7.34
CA ASN A 301 -16.13 0.09 -7.88
C ASN A 301 -16.99 -0.57 -6.79
N LYS A 302 -16.36 -1.31 -5.85
CA LYS A 302 -17.07 -1.89 -4.71
C LYS A 302 -17.69 -0.79 -3.85
N TYR A 303 -16.90 0.20 -3.43
CA TYR A 303 -17.36 1.33 -2.62
C TYR A 303 -18.49 2.11 -3.31
N ARG A 304 -18.36 2.39 -4.62
CA ARG A 304 -19.42 3.02 -5.42
C ARG A 304 -20.69 2.18 -5.40
N THR A 305 -20.60 0.87 -5.58
CA THR A 305 -21.76 -0.03 -5.52
C THR A 305 -22.45 0.02 -4.15
N GLU A 306 -21.69 0.08 -3.07
CA GLU A 306 -22.23 0.19 -1.71
C GLU A 306 -22.93 1.52 -1.46
N LEU A 307 -22.38 2.63 -1.92
CA LEU A 307 -23.02 3.95 -1.90
C LEU A 307 -24.37 3.93 -2.63
N LEU A 308 -24.48 3.11 -3.68
CA LEU A 308 -25.67 3.03 -4.53
C LEU A 308 -26.69 1.98 -4.09
N SER A 309 -26.30 1.03 -3.25
CA SER A 309 -27.16 -0.08 -2.80
C SER A 309 -28.41 0.36 -2.01
N GLY A 310 -28.47 1.61 -1.54
CA GLY A 310 -29.66 2.25 -0.96
C GLY A 310 -30.66 2.76 -1.98
N THR A 311 -30.36 2.72 -3.29
CA THR A 311 -31.24 3.18 -4.36
C THR A 311 -31.95 2.00 -5.01
N SER A 312 -33.19 2.20 -5.43
CA SER A 312 -34.08 1.14 -6.00
C SER A 312 -33.67 0.65 -7.42
N LYS A 313 -32.45 0.91 -7.90
CA LYS A 313 -31.99 0.51 -9.25
C LYS A 313 -31.42 -0.88 -9.29
N THR A 314 -31.87 -1.67 -10.23
CA THR A 314 -31.38 -3.01 -10.58
C THR A 314 -30.09 -2.99 -11.42
N GLU A 315 -29.78 -1.87 -12.09
CA GLU A 315 -28.54 -1.73 -12.89
C GLU A 315 -27.81 -0.43 -12.53
N ILE A 316 -26.53 -0.59 -12.18
CA ILE A 316 -25.62 0.53 -11.90
C ILE A 316 -24.87 0.86 -13.18
N SER A 317 -24.95 2.11 -13.64
CA SER A 317 -24.16 2.59 -14.78
C SER A 317 -22.66 2.37 -14.56
N PRO A 318 -21.84 2.07 -15.59
CA PRO A 318 -20.41 1.88 -15.43
C PRO A 318 -19.73 3.16 -14.97
N LEU A 319 -18.63 3.01 -14.23
CA LEU A 319 -17.74 4.12 -13.91
C LEU A 319 -16.93 4.49 -15.16
N LEU A 320 -17.14 5.68 -15.70
CA LEU A 320 -16.53 6.12 -16.96
C LEU A 320 -15.21 6.87 -16.76
N LYS A 321 -15.09 7.64 -15.66
CA LYS A 321 -13.96 8.53 -15.45
C LYS A 321 -13.46 8.45 -13.99
N VAL A 322 -12.14 8.42 -13.81
CA VAL A 322 -11.51 8.56 -12.51
C VAL A 322 -10.48 9.69 -12.57
N PHE A 323 -10.57 10.64 -11.65
CA PHE A 323 -9.60 11.72 -11.51
C PHE A 323 -8.60 11.36 -10.42
N MET A 324 -7.35 11.07 -10.81
CA MET A 324 -6.24 10.89 -9.88
C MET A 324 -5.64 12.23 -9.54
N ILE A 325 -5.71 12.64 -8.28
CA ILE A 325 -5.08 13.86 -7.76
C ILE A 325 -3.85 13.44 -6.95
N GLY A 326 -2.67 13.85 -7.41
CA GLY A 326 -1.39 13.49 -6.83
C GLY A 326 -0.38 14.63 -6.91
N ASP A 327 0.69 14.50 -6.14
CA ASP A 327 1.78 15.48 -6.07
C ASP A 327 3.08 15.01 -6.75
N ASN A 328 3.13 13.70 -7.07
CA ASN A 328 4.33 13.06 -7.59
C ASN A 328 4.16 12.62 -9.04
N PRO A 329 4.89 13.27 -9.99
CA PRO A 329 4.85 12.91 -11.41
C PRO A 329 5.23 11.46 -11.69
N GLU A 330 6.17 10.88 -10.92
CA GLU A 330 6.69 9.52 -11.14
C GLU A 330 5.75 8.41 -10.67
N SER A 331 4.90 8.66 -9.69
CA SER A 331 3.96 7.67 -9.16
C SER A 331 2.53 7.94 -9.59
N ASP A 332 1.99 9.14 -9.32
CA ASP A 332 0.58 9.44 -9.51
C ASP A 332 0.23 9.71 -10.97
N ILE A 333 0.99 10.62 -11.59
CA ILE A 333 0.72 11.05 -12.98
C ILE A 333 1.08 9.94 -13.96
N ARG A 334 2.30 9.39 -13.84
CA ARG A 334 2.75 8.26 -14.65
C ARG A 334 1.78 7.09 -14.58
N GLY A 335 1.37 6.74 -13.35
CA GLY A 335 0.54 5.56 -13.12
C GLY A 335 -0.86 5.71 -13.68
N SER A 336 -1.53 6.84 -13.42
CA SER A 336 -2.86 7.13 -13.98
C SER A 336 -2.86 7.22 -15.50
N ASN A 337 -1.84 7.88 -16.08
CA ASN A 337 -1.70 8.00 -17.54
C ASN A 337 -1.45 6.64 -18.24
N ALA A 338 -0.74 5.72 -17.57
CA ALA A 338 -0.38 4.41 -18.13
C ALA A 338 -1.41 3.31 -17.82
N PHE A 339 -2.39 3.59 -16.96
CA PHE A 339 -3.35 2.58 -16.54
C PHE A 339 -4.42 2.30 -17.58
N ASP A 340 -4.36 1.13 -18.19
CA ASP A 340 -5.38 0.59 -19.07
C ASP A 340 -6.39 -0.23 -18.25
N SER A 341 -7.57 0.36 -18.01
CA SER A 341 -8.64 -0.23 -17.24
C SER A 341 -9.37 -1.31 -18.01
N LYS A 342 -9.52 -2.49 -17.41
CA LYS A 342 -10.38 -3.55 -17.97
C LYS A 342 -11.87 -3.19 -17.92
N SER A 343 -12.27 -2.32 -17.02
CA SER A 343 -13.63 -1.80 -16.88
C SER A 343 -13.92 -0.65 -17.84
N LYS A 344 -12.93 -0.27 -18.68
CA LYS A 344 -13.00 0.85 -19.64
C LYS A 344 -13.15 2.24 -19.00
N SER A 345 -12.88 2.36 -17.71
CA SER A 345 -12.78 3.67 -17.05
C SER A 345 -11.56 4.42 -17.56
N ILE A 346 -11.70 5.69 -17.87
CA ILE A 346 -10.59 6.57 -18.25
C ILE A 346 -10.05 7.24 -17.00
N TRP A 347 -8.76 7.08 -16.74
CA TRP A 347 -8.08 7.77 -15.65
C TRP A 347 -7.44 9.07 -16.15
N SER A 348 -7.72 10.15 -15.47
CA SER A 348 -7.17 11.49 -15.72
C SER A 348 -6.27 11.90 -14.56
N SER A 349 -5.17 12.57 -14.88
CA SER A 349 -4.16 12.97 -13.90
C SER A 349 -4.19 14.46 -13.60
N ILE A 350 -4.29 14.81 -12.32
CA ILE A 350 -4.26 16.17 -11.80
C ILE A 350 -3.05 16.30 -10.89
N LEU A 351 -2.10 17.17 -11.24
CA LEU A 351 -0.89 17.40 -10.47
C LEU A 351 -1.07 18.62 -9.56
N VAL A 352 -0.84 18.43 -8.25
CA VAL A 352 -0.86 19.54 -7.28
C VAL A 352 0.56 20.03 -6.96
N LYS A 353 0.69 21.31 -6.57
CA LYS A 353 1.96 21.94 -6.23
C LYS A 353 2.34 21.81 -4.75
N THR A 354 1.55 21.10 -3.98
CA THR A 354 1.66 21.07 -2.52
C THR A 354 2.62 19.99 -1.96
N GLY A 355 3.24 19.18 -2.81
CA GLY A 355 4.07 18.05 -2.36
C GLY A 355 5.46 17.98 -3.00
N VAL A 356 5.75 16.88 -3.68
CA VAL A 356 7.07 16.58 -4.28
C VAL A 356 7.34 17.43 -5.53
N TYR A 357 6.31 17.70 -6.32
CA TYR A 357 6.44 18.51 -7.53
C TYR A 357 6.88 19.94 -7.18
N GLN A 358 7.92 20.42 -7.87
CA GLN A 358 8.43 21.78 -7.72
C GLN A 358 7.82 22.69 -8.79
N ASP A 359 7.07 23.70 -8.35
CA ASP A 359 6.44 24.66 -9.25
C ASP A 359 7.49 25.34 -10.17
N GLY A 360 7.12 25.56 -11.42
CA GLY A 360 7.99 26.11 -12.45
C GLY A 360 8.91 25.09 -13.13
N THR A 361 8.94 23.83 -12.69
CA THR A 361 9.66 22.76 -13.39
C THR A 361 8.76 22.03 -14.38
N VAL A 362 9.37 21.36 -15.37
CA VAL A 362 8.62 20.49 -16.29
C VAL A 362 8.46 19.13 -15.62
N PRO A 363 7.23 18.67 -15.36
CA PRO A 363 7.03 17.35 -14.77
C PRO A 363 7.48 16.26 -15.75
N SER A 364 8.10 15.19 -15.24
CA SER A 364 8.60 14.06 -16.05
C SER A 364 7.50 13.32 -16.81
N TYR A 365 6.27 13.40 -16.32
CA TYR A 365 5.07 12.90 -17.00
C TYR A 365 4.03 14.01 -17.07
N LYS A 366 3.48 14.23 -18.25
CA LYS A 366 2.54 15.31 -18.50
C LYS A 366 1.19 15.02 -17.83
N PRO A 367 0.73 15.84 -16.86
CA PRO A 367 -0.63 15.75 -16.33
C PRO A 367 -1.65 16.35 -17.28
N ASP A 368 -2.93 16.05 -17.07
CA ASP A 368 -4.02 16.74 -17.76
C ASP A 368 -4.11 18.22 -17.33
N VAL A 369 -3.84 18.47 -16.04
CA VAL A 369 -3.78 19.83 -15.47
C VAL A 369 -2.81 19.88 -14.29
N ILE A 370 -2.21 21.06 -14.07
CA ILE A 370 -1.46 21.41 -12.85
C ILE A 370 -2.27 22.47 -12.11
N VAL A 371 -2.48 22.27 -10.82
CA VAL A 371 -3.28 23.14 -9.94
C VAL A 371 -2.54 23.44 -8.65
N ASP A 372 -2.95 24.49 -7.94
CA ASP A 372 -2.25 24.92 -6.74
C ASP A 372 -2.42 23.93 -5.57
N ASP A 373 -3.63 23.40 -5.39
CA ASP A 373 -3.96 22.45 -4.31
C ASP A 373 -5.06 21.48 -4.72
N VAL A 374 -5.41 20.57 -3.78
CA VAL A 374 -6.43 19.53 -3.97
C VAL A 374 -7.83 20.12 -4.22
N LEU A 375 -8.18 21.24 -3.58
CA LEU A 375 -9.49 21.88 -3.76
C LEU A 375 -9.67 22.39 -5.18
N GLU A 376 -8.67 23.05 -5.71
CA GLU A 376 -8.66 23.51 -7.11
C GLU A 376 -8.68 22.32 -8.09
N GLY A 377 -8.02 21.21 -7.74
CA GLY A 377 -8.10 19.95 -8.51
C GLY A 377 -9.51 19.38 -8.57
N VAL A 378 -10.21 19.34 -7.44
CA VAL A 378 -11.61 18.90 -7.39
C VAL A 378 -12.52 19.84 -8.16
N LYS A 379 -12.38 21.16 -7.99
CA LYS A 379 -13.14 22.16 -8.76
C LYS A 379 -12.95 22.01 -10.27
N TRP A 380 -11.70 21.82 -10.71
CA TRP A 380 -11.40 21.62 -12.14
C TRP A 380 -12.10 20.36 -12.69
N ALA A 381 -12.03 19.24 -11.96
CA ALA A 381 -12.64 17.99 -12.35
C ALA A 381 -14.17 18.07 -12.40
N LEU A 382 -14.80 18.72 -11.42
CA LEU A 382 -16.24 18.94 -11.39
C LEU A 382 -16.70 19.82 -12.56
N LYS A 383 -15.94 20.87 -12.89
CA LYS A 383 -16.19 21.73 -14.07
C LYS A 383 -16.06 20.94 -15.38
N GLU A 384 -15.03 20.11 -15.50
CA GLU A 384 -14.83 19.23 -16.67
C GLU A 384 -16.04 18.28 -16.86
N ARG A 385 -16.62 17.80 -15.76
CA ARG A 385 -17.83 16.95 -15.78
C ARG A 385 -19.15 17.74 -15.79
N ARG A 386 -19.11 19.08 -15.88
CA ARG A 386 -20.30 19.96 -15.84
C ARG A 386 -21.19 19.70 -14.62
N TRP A 387 -20.57 19.36 -13.50
CA TRP A 387 -21.27 19.12 -12.24
C TRP A 387 -21.89 20.42 -11.74
N LYS A 388 -23.17 20.39 -11.30
CA LYS A 388 -23.93 21.59 -10.96
C LYS A 388 -23.74 22.07 -9.52
N GLY A 389 -23.06 21.33 -8.67
CA GLY A 389 -22.78 21.71 -7.29
C GLY A 389 -21.51 22.55 -7.21
N GLU A 390 -21.59 23.78 -6.69
CA GLU A 390 -20.40 24.57 -6.37
C GLU A 390 -19.81 24.17 -5.00
N ILE A 391 -18.51 24.23 -4.87
CA ILE A 391 -17.83 24.07 -3.58
C ILE A 391 -17.77 25.45 -2.93
N GLU A 392 -18.61 25.68 -1.91
CA GLU A 392 -18.65 26.91 -1.11
C GLU A 392 -17.35 27.15 -0.35
#